data_3a6ef40f560a529e0353b1aef9d6f85b
#
_entry.id   3a6ef40f560a529e0353b1aef9d6f85b
#
_cell.length_a   1.000
_cell.length_b   1.000
_cell.length_c   1.000
_cell.angle_alpha   90.00
_cell.angle_beta   90.00
_cell.angle_gamma   90.00
#
_symmetry.space_group_name_H-M   'P 1'
#
loop_
_entity.id
_entity.type
_entity.pdbx_description
1 polymer ?
#
loop_
_entity_poly.entity_id
_entity_poly.type
_entity_poly.pdbx_seq_one_letter_code
_entity_poly.pdbx_strand_id
1 'polypeptide(L)'
;LSQARLIDVNRKEATVSLVRLIARPMLASAYIANGVSRIKHPQAATDSITPVINAVKKQVDIPIDAELAARATGVAQVAAGSLLAIGKFPRFSATVLVGTYLIDVIGEQLLTPKEERSQVSLLTKTSMIGGALIASVDTAGKPGLAWRVQHAAEDLRKNVEKTSAKAMDAVNLG
;
A
#
# COMPACT_ATOMS: atom_id res chain seq x y z
N LEU A 1 4.24 30.44 -29.24
CA LEU A 1 4.05 28.99 -29.08
C LEU A 1 4.54 28.46 -27.73
N SER A 2 5.50 29.10 -27.06
CA SER A 2 6.07 28.68 -25.79
C SER A 2 5.16 28.95 -24.58
N GLN A 3 4.56 30.14 -24.51
CA GLN A 3 3.72 30.55 -23.37
C GLN A 3 2.44 29.74 -23.25
N ALA A 4 1.77 29.42 -24.36
CA ALA A 4 0.54 28.64 -24.37
C ALA A 4 0.78 27.19 -23.90
N ARG A 5 1.94 26.59 -24.23
CA ARG A 5 2.34 25.25 -23.72
C ARG A 5 2.59 25.24 -22.23
N LEU A 6 3.23 26.27 -21.68
CA LEU A 6 3.50 26.37 -20.24
C LEU A 6 2.21 26.50 -19.43
N ILE A 7 1.23 27.26 -19.94
CA ILE A 7 -0.08 27.45 -19.30
C ILE A 7 -0.87 26.13 -19.32
N ASP A 8 -0.82 25.37 -20.43
CA ASP A 8 -1.54 24.10 -20.57
C ASP A 8 -0.94 23.01 -19.67
N VAL A 9 0.39 22.92 -19.59
CA VAL A 9 1.09 21.99 -18.67
C VAL A 9 0.75 22.31 -17.23
N ASN A 10 0.81 23.57 -16.82
CA ASN A 10 0.53 23.98 -15.44
C ASN A 10 -0.93 23.70 -15.04
N ARG A 11 -1.87 23.89 -15.98
CA ARG A 11 -3.29 23.56 -15.77
C ARG A 11 -3.50 22.04 -15.61
N LYS A 12 -2.85 21.22 -16.42
CA LYS A 12 -2.94 19.75 -16.32
C LYS A 12 -2.36 19.23 -15.01
N GLU A 13 -1.23 19.74 -14.58
CA GLU A 13 -0.64 19.38 -13.29
C GLU A 13 -1.52 19.76 -12.11
N ALA A 14 -2.11 20.96 -12.14
CA ALA A 14 -3.04 21.41 -11.11
C ALA A 14 -4.30 20.52 -11.04
N THR A 15 -4.88 20.17 -12.18
CA THR A 15 -6.08 19.30 -12.24
C THR A 15 -5.79 17.89 -11.70
N VAL A 16 -4.66 17.30 -12.10
CA VAL A 16 -4.23 15.99 -11.60
C VAL A 16 -3.98 16.01 -10.09
N SER A 17 -3.42 17.10 -9.58
CA SER A 17 -3.19 17.27 -8.13
C SER A 17 -4.50 17.36 -7.35
N LEU A 18 -5.51 18.06 -7.85
CA LEU A 18 -6.84 18.18 -7.23
C LEU A 18 -7.58 16.84 -7.22
N VAL A 19 -7.56 16.11 -8.33
CA VAL A 19 -8.17 14.77 -8.40
C VAL A 19 -7.55 13.83 -7.35
N ARG A 20 -6.23 13.85 -7.22
CA ARG A 20 -5.53 13.06 -6.21
C ARG A 20 -5.89 13.45 -4.77
N LEU A 21 -6.03 14.74 -4.52
CA LEU A 21 -6.39 15.27 -3.20
C LEU A 21 -7.75 14.76 -2.73
N ILE A 22 -8.68 14.56 -3.65
CA ILE A 22 -10.03 14.05 -3.36
C ILE A 22 -10.08 12.53 -3.40
N ALA A 23 -9.48 11.89 -4.41
CA ALA A 23 -9.55 10.45 -4.61
C ALA A 23 -8.90 9.64 -3.46
N ARG A 24 -7.79 10.13 -2.91
CA ARG A 24 -7.12 9.43 -1.80
C ARG A 24 -7.96 9.32 -0.52
N PRO A 25 -8.52 10.41 0.03
CA PRO A 25 -9.38 10.29 1.21
C PRO A 25 -10.68 9.53 0.92
N MET A 26 -11.25 9.61 -0.28
CA MET A 26 -12.41 8.80 -0.66
C MET A 26 -12.08 7.30 -0.64
N LEU A 27 -10.97 6.89 -1.25
CA LEU A 27 -10.53 5.50 -1.21
C LEU A 27 -10.18 5.07 0.21
N ALA A 28 -9.45 5.89 0.95
CA ALA A 28 -9.06 5.62 2.33
C ALA A 28 -10.26 5.45 3.26
N SER A 29 -11.34 6.24 3.07
CA SER A 29 -12.54 6.15 3.89
C SER A 29 -13.21 4.78 3.78
N ALA A 30 -13.22 4.18 2.60
CA ALA A 30 -13.75 2.84 2.39
C ALA A 30 -12.94 1.77 3.15
N TYR A 31 -11.61 1.87 3.15
CA TYR A 31 -10.75 0.96 3.92
C TYR A 31 -10.91 1.15 5.42
N ILE A 32 -10.97 2.39 5.89
CA ILE A 32 -11.16 2.72 7.31
C ILE A 32 -12.51 2.19 7.78
N ALA A 33 -13.59 2.44 7.02
CA ALA A 33 -14.93 1.96 7.36
C ALA A 33 -14.97 0.42 7.45
N ASN A 34 -14.35 -0.27 6.50
CA ASN A 34 -14.28 -1.73 6.50
C ASN A 34 -13.43 -2.24 7.68
N GLY A 35 -12.30 -1.62 7.95
CA GLY A 35 -11.45 -1.97 9.09
C GLY A 35 -12.18 -1.77 10.44
N VAL A 36 -12.87 -0.66 10.61
CA VAL A 36 -13.69 -0.40 11.81
C VAL A 36 -14.81 -1.44 11.96
N SER A 37 -15.47 -1.79 10.86
CA SER A 37 -16.49 -2.84 10.86
C SER A 37 -15.94 -4.19 11.34
N ARG A 38 -14.74 -4.57 10.88
CA ARG A 38 -14.05 -5.81 11.32
C ARG A 38 -13.66 -5.79 12.80
N ILE A 39 -13.28 -4.63 13.32
CA ILE A 39 -12.95 -4.50 14.75
C ILE A 39 -14.20 -4.65 15.60
N LYS A 40 -15.32 -4.05 15.17
CA LYS A 40 -16.60 -4.05 15.92
C LYS A 40 -17.37 -5.38 15.75
N HIS A 41 -17.34 -5.94 14.55
CA HIS A 41 -18.11 -7.12 14.15
C HIS A 41 -17.19 -8.14 13.47
N PRO A 42 -16.22 -8.74 14.20
CA PRO A 42 -15.22 -9.63 13.62
C PRO A 42 -15.85 -10.88 13.00
N GLN A 43 -17.03 -11.30 13.47
CA GLN A 43 -17.74 -12.48 12.98
C GLN A 43 -18.01 -12.40 11.46
N ALA A 44 -18.30 -11.21 10.94
CA ALA A 44 -18.54 -11.02 9.50
C ALA A 44 -17.31 -11.34 8.62
N ALA A 45 -16.12 -11.31 9.19
CA ALA A 45 -14.87 -11.60 8.48
C ALA A 45 -14.32 -13.01 8.78
N THR A 46 -14.84 -13.70 9.81
CA THR A 46 -14.34 -15.03 10.20
C THR A 46 -14.55 -16.08 9.11
N ASP A 47 -15.65 -16.00 8.35
CA ASP A 47 -15.95 -16.95 7.29
C ASP A 47 -14.87 -17.01 6.20
N SER A 48 -14.32 -15.84 5.82
CA SER A 48 -13.22 -15.78 4.85
C SER A 48 -11.85 -16.02 5.45
N ILE A 49 -11.64 -15.74 6.75
CA ILE A 49 -10.34 -15.87 7.41
C ILE A 49 -10.12 -17.29 7.97
N THR A 50 -11.16 -17.94 8.46
CA THR A 50 -11.07 -19.29 9.06
C THR A 50 -10.42 -20.32 8.14
N PRO A 51 -10.78 -20.43 6.85
CA PRO A 51 -10.13 -21.38 5.94
C PRO A 51 -8.64 -21.12 5.79
N VAL A 52 -8.22 -19.85 5.76
CA VAL A 52 -6.80 -19.46 5.65
C VAL A 52 -6.05 -19.84 6.93
N ILE A 53 -6.61 -19.52 8.09
CA ILE A 53 -6.02 -19.88 9.39
C ILE A 53 -5.86 -21.41 9.51
N ASN A 54 -6.88 -22.17 9.12
CA ASN A 54 -6.82 -23.63 9.16
C ASN A 54 -5.76 -24.20 8.19
N ALA A 55 -5.59 -23.59 7.02
CA ALA A 55 -4.53 -23.98 6.10
C ALA A 55 -3.13 -23.69 6.66
N VAL A 56 -2.94 -22.57 7.34
CA VAL A 56 -1.68 -22.19 7.98
C VAL A 56 -1.39 -23.06 9.20
N LYS A 57 -2.38 -23.35 10.04
CA LYS A 57 -2.24 -24.21 11.23
C LYS A 57 -1.83 -25.64 10.88
N LYS A 58 -2.11 -26.12 9.66
CA LYS A 58 -1.62 -27.43 9.20
C LYS A 58 -0.10 -27.45 8.98
N GLN A 59 0.52 -26.30 8.77
CA GLN A 59 1.95 -26.15 8.48
C GLN A 59 2.74 -25.66 9.70
N VAL A 60 2.12 -24.83 10.52
CA VAL A 60 2.75 -24.18 11.68
C VAL A 60 1.74 -24.12 12.82
N ASP A 61 2.15 -24.58 14.00
CA ASP A 61 1.31 -24.51 15.19
C ASP A 61 1.29 -23.07 15.73
N ILE A 62 0.30 -22.30 15.29
CA ILE A 62 0.14 -20.89 15.69
C ILE A 62 -1.15 -20.78 16.51
N PRO A 63 -1.09 -20.29 17.77
CA PRO A 63 -2.26 -20.10 18.62
C PRO A 63 -3.04 -18.84 18.25
N ILE A 64 -3.40 -18.70 16.98
CA ILE A 64 -4.19 -17.56 16.47
C ILE A 64 -5.62 -18.03 16.21
N ASP A 65 -6.58 -17.32 16.81
CA ASP A 65 -8.00 -17.49 16.55
C ASP A 65 -8.45 -16.63 15.36
N ALA A 66 -9.48 -17.09 14.63
CA ALA A 66 -10.02 -16.38 13.47
C ALA A 66 -10.59 -15.00 13.84
N GLU A 67 -11.19 -14.86 15.01
CA GLU A 67 -11.71 -13.59 15.51
C GLU A 67 -10.56 -12.60 15.79
N LEU A 68 -9.49 -13.06 16.44
CA LEU A 68 -8.30 -12.24 16.67
C LEU A 68 -7.65 -11.81 15.35
N ALA A 69 -7.55 -12.71 14.37
CA ALA A 69 -7.03 -12.39 13.05
C ALA A 69 -7.92 -11.38 12.31
N ALA A 70 -9.25 -11.50 12.41
CA ALA A 70 -10.18 -10.54 11.84
C ALA A 70 -10.01 -9.15 12.46
N ARG A 71 -9.88 -9.03 13.77
CA ARG A 71 -9.60 -7.76 14.45
C ARG A 71 -8.23 -7.19 14.06
N ALA A 72 -7.20 -8.02 13.99
CA ALA A 72 -5.85 -7.60 13.61
C ALA A 72 -5.81 -7.06 12.17
N THR A 73 -6.47 -7.73 11.22
CA THR A 73 -6.60 -7.21 9.84
C THR A 73 -7.43 -5.94 9.79
N GLY A 74 -8.46 -5.79 10.63
CA GLY A 74 -9.24 -4.57 10.78
C GLY A 74 -8.38 -3.39 11.26
N VAL A 75 -7.56 -3.58 12.29
CA VAL A 75 -6.62 -2.57 12.79
C VAL A 75 -5.61 -2.19 11.70
N ALA A 76 -5.07 -3.18 11.00
CA ALA A 76 -4.14 -2.94 9.89
C ALA A 76 -4.79 -2.11 8.77
N GLN A 77 -6.06 -2.37 8.42
CA GLN A 77 -6.81 -1.60 7.42
C GLN A 77 -7.06 -0.16 7.87
N VAL A 78 -7.44 0.07 9.13
CA VAL A 78 -7.64 1.43 9.68
C VAL A 78 -6.31 2.20 9.67
N ALA A 79 -5.24 1.61 10.15
CA ALA A 79 -3.93 2.25 10.18
C ALA A 79 -3.41 2.56 8.78
N ALA A 80 -3.41 1.58 7.87
CA ALA A 80 -2.95 1.76 6.50
C ALA A 80 -3.85 2.72 5.70
N GLY A 81 -5.17 2.66 5.89
CA GLY A 81 -6.11 3.60 5.29
C GLY A 81 -5.87 5.03 5.76
N SER A 82 -5.63 5.24 7.04
CA SER A 82 -5.30 6.57 7.60
C SER A 82 -4.00 7.12 7.05
N LEU A 83 -2.95 6.29 6.93
CA LEU A 83 -1.69 6.68 6.31
C LEU A 83 -1.86 7.02 4.83
N LEU A 84 -2.71 6.29 4.12
CA LEU A 84 -3.04 6.55 2.73
C LEU A 84 -3.78 7.88 2.56
N ALA A 85 -4.75 8.19 3.45
CA ALA A 85 -5.49 9.45 3.45
C ALA A 85 -4.55 10.66 3.61
N ILE A 86 -3.60 10.57 4.55
CA ILE A 86 -2.60 11.62 4.81
C ILE A 86 -1.55 11.68 3.69
N GLY A 87 -1.46 10.65 2.84
CA GLY A 87 -0.44 10.55 1.78
C GLY A 87 0.96 10.21 2.30
N LYS A 88 1.07 9.68 3.53
CA LYS A 88 2.34 9.18 4.08
C LYS A 88 2.51 7.70 3.75
N PHE A 89 3.68 7.35 3.27
CA PHE A 89 4.05 5.96 2.93
C PHE A 89 3.03 5.24 2.03
N PRO A 90 2.60 5.83 0.89
CA PRO A 90 1.50 5.28 0.09
C PRO A 90 1.75 3.85 -0.39
N ARG A 91 3.00 3.48 -0.67
CA ARG A 91 3.36 2.11 -1.08
C ARG A 91 3.21 1.11 0.04
N PHE A 92 3.69 1.45 1.24
CA PHE A 92 3.55 0.59 2.42
C PHE A 92 2.06 0.39 2.77
N SER A 93 1.31 1.50 2.82
CA SER A 93 -0.14 1.46 3.08
C SER A 93 -0.86 0.59 2.05
N ALA A 94 -0.57 0.77 0.76
CA ALA A 94 -1.17 -0.02 -0.30
C ALA A 94 -0.81 -1.51 -0.19
N THR A 95 0.44 -1.85 0.13
CA THR A 95 0.86 -3.25 0.32
C THR A 95 0.10 -3.92 1.46
N VAL A 96 -0.05 -3.23 2.59
CA VAL A 96 -0.84 -3.74 3.73
C VAL A 96 -2.30 -3.93 3.34
N LEU A 97 -2.91 -2.95 2.66
CA LEU A 97 -4.30 -3.03 2.23
C LEU A 97 -4.52 -4.16 1.22
N VAL A 98 -3.67 -4.27 0.21
CA VAL A 98 -3.71 -5.38 -0.76
C VAL A 98 -3.58 -6.73 -0.04
N GLY A 99 -2.62 -6.85 0.87
CA GLY A 99 -2.39 -8.08 1.64
C GLY A 99 -3.62 -8.52 2.43
N THR A 100 -4.28 -7.59 3.14
CA THR A 100 -5.50 -7.91 3.92
C THR A 100 -6.65 -8.39 3.04
N TYR A 101 -6.86 -7.76 1.87
CA TYR A 101 -7.91 -8.18 0.94
C TYR A 101 -7.57 -9.46 0.17
N LEU A 102 -6.29 -9.72 -0.11
CA LEU A 102 -5.87 -10.99 -0.71
C LEU A 102 -6.14 -12.17 0.21
N ILE A 103 -5.90 -12.02 1.53
CA ILE A 103 -6.26 -13.05 2.51
C ILE A 103 -7.75 -13.39 2.42
N ASP A 104 -8.61 -12.38 2.34
CA ASP A 104 -10.06 -12.59 2.21
C ASP A 104 -10.45 -13.24 0.89
N VAL A 105 -9.86 -12.83 -0.22
CA VAL A 105 -10.13 -13.41 -1.55
C VAL A 105 -9.67 -14.87 -1.60
N ILE A 106 -8.49 -15.17 -1.07
CA ILE A 106 -7.98 -16.54 -1.00
C ILE A 106 -8.90 -17.41 -0.14
N GLY A 107 -9.29 -16.93 1.05
CA GLY A 107 -10.20 -17.65 1.93
C GLY A 107 -11.55 -17.92 1.28
N GLU A 108 -12.18 -16.90 0.71
CA GLU A 108 -13.51 -17.00 0.13
C GLU A 108 -13.51 -17.74 -1.22
N GLN A 109 -12.54 -17.50 -2.09
CA GLN A 109 -12.57 -18.03 -3.45
C GLN A 109 -11.86 -19.37 -3.64
N LEU A 110 -10.82 -19.66 -2.87
CA LEU A 110 -10.03 -20.86 -3.02
C LEU A 110 -10.33 -21.92 -1.98
N LEU A 111 -10.65 -21.50 -0.76
CA LEU A 111 -10.80 -22.42 0.39
C LEU A 111 -12.26 -22.62 0.80
N THR A 112 -13.20 -21.78 0.35
CA THR A 112 -14.63 -21.95 0.62
C THR A 112 -15.32 -22.71 -0.53
N PRO A 113 -16.31 -23.59 -0.23
CA PRO A 113 -17.10 -24.28 -1.25
C PRO A 113 -17.76 -23.32 -2.24
N LYS A 114 -17.92 -23.75 -3.51
CA LYS A 114 -18.43 -22.88 -4.58
C LYS A 114 -19.82 -22.33 -4.31
N GLU A 115 -20.65 -23.10 -3.64
CA GLU A 115 -22.05 -22.78 -3.30
C GLU A 115 -22.14 -21.60 -2.31
N GLU A 116 -21.12 -21.39 -1.50
CA GLU A 116 -21.07 -20.33 -0.47
C GLU A 116 -20.34 -19.06 -0.93
N ARG A 117 -19.82 -19.04 -2.18
CA ARG A 117 -19.05 -17.91 -2.70
C ARG A 117 -19.93 -16.76 -3.16
N SER A 118 -19.62 -15.55 -2.69
CA SER A 118 -20.32 -14.33 -3.10
C SER A 118 -19.61 -13.64 -4.27
N GLN A 119 -20.27 -13.53 -5.41
CA GLN A 119 -19.79 -12.78 -6.58
C GLN A 119 -19.65 -11.29 -6.28
N VAL A 120 -20.58 -10.72 -5.53
CA VAL A 120 -20.56 -9.31 -5.12
C VAL A 120 -19.37 -9.03 -4.20
N SER A 121 -19.10 -9.93 -3.25
CA SER A 121 -17.93 -9.85 -2.37
C SER A 121 -16.62 -9.87 -3.18
N LEU A 122 -16.51 -10.78 -4.13
CA LEU A 122 -15.34 -10.89 -5.01
C LEU A 122 -15.11 -9.59 -5.80
N LEU A 123 -16.14 -9.06 -6.46
CA LEU A 123 -16.05 -7.81 -7.22
C LEU A 123 -15.63 -6.64 -6.34
N THR A 124 -16.22 -6.51 -5.16
CA THR A 124 -15.88 -5.45 -4.21
C THR A 124 -14.42 -5.56 -3.77
N LYS A 125 -13.98 -6.73 -3.36
CA LYS A 125 -12.60 -6.96 -2.91
C LYS A 125 -11.58 -6.73 -4.02
N THR A 126 -11.87 -7.19 -5.23
CA THR A 126 -11.01 -6.97 -6.42
C THR A 126 -10.92 -5.49 -6.76
N SER A 127 -12.02 -4.75 -6.71
CA SER A 127 -12.03 -3.30 -6.94
C SER A 127 -11.21 -2.55 -5.88
N MET A 128 -11.30 -2.95 -4.62
CA MET A 128 -10.50 -2.38 -3.54
C MET A 128 -9.00 -2.66 -3.75
N ILE A 129 -8.63 -3.90 -4.09
CA ILE A 129 -7.24 -4.25 -4.45
C ILE A 129 -6.74 -3.38 -5.60
N GLY A 130 -7.53 -3.25 -6.67
CA GLY A 130 -7.21 -2.39 -7.82
C GLY A 130 -6.99 -0.93 -7.43
N GLY A 131 -7.87 -0.38 -6.60
CA GLY A 131 -7.72 0.97 -6.07
C GLY A 131 -6.45 1.17 -5.24
N ALA A 132 -6.11 0.21 -4.37
CA ALA A 132 -4.87 0.24 -3.59
C ALA A 132 -3.62 0.14 -4.48
N LEU A 133 -3.64 -0.70 -5.51
CA LEU A 133 -2.53 -0.80 -6.47
C LEU A 133 -2.32 0.50 -7.24
N ILE A 134 -3.38 1.14 -7.71
CA ILE A 134 -3.29 2.46 -8.36
C ILE A 134 -2.71 3.49 -7.38
N ALA A 135 -3.18 3.51 -6.14
CA ALA A 135 -2.65 4.41 -5.11
C ALA A 135 -1.17 4.14 -4.78
N SER A 136 -0.69 2.90 -4.92
CA SER A 136 0.71 2.53 -4.66
C SER A 136 1.69 3.10 -5.67
N VAL A 137 1.28 3.18 -6.95
CA VAL A 137 2.10 3.74 -8.03
C VAL A 137 1.98 5.25 -8.17
N ASP A 138 1.00 5.86 -7.48
CA ASP A 138 0.81 7.30 -7.46
C ASP A 138 1.89 7.97 -6.60
N THR A 139 2.95 8.42 -7.24
CA THR A 139 4.09 9.07 -6.59
C THR A 139 3.83 10.53 -6.20
N ALA A 140 2.64 11.07 -6.50
CA ALA A 140 2.30 12.49 -6.26
C ALA A 140 3.34 13.48 -6.81
N GLY A 141 3.88 13.20 -7.99
CA GLY A 141 4.94 14.02 -8.61
C GLY A 141 6.33 13.85 -7.99
N LYS A 142 6.49 13.02 -6.97
CA LYS A 142 7.81 12.69 -6.43
C LYS A 142 8.51 11.66 -7.31
N PRO A 143 9.83 11.79 -7.51
CA PRO A 143 10.59 10.82 -8.31
C PRO A 143 10.39 9.38 -7.84
N GLY A 144 10.25 8.46 -8.77
CA GLY A 144 10.05 7.04 -8.48
C GLY A 144 11.18 6.43 -7.64
N LEU A 145 10.95 5.26 -7.02
CA LEU A 145 11.96 4.59 -6.19
C LEU A 145 13.25 4.32 -6.97
N ALA A 146 13.14 3.89 -8.22
CA ALA A 146 14.31 3.63 -9.07
C ALA A 146 15.15 4.89 -9.25
N TRP A 147 14.53 6.04 -9.53
CA TRP A 147 15.25 7.32 -9.63
C TRP A 147 15.92 7.71 -8.30
N ARG A 148 15.21 7.53 -7.19
CA ARG A 148 15.75 7.86 -5.84
C ARG A 148 16.92 6.96 -5.45
N VAL A 149 16.85 5.66 -5.77
CA VAL A 149 17.95 4.71 -5.52
C VAL A 149 19.14 5.04 -6.40
N GLN A 150 18.95 5.36 -7.68
CA GLN A 150 20.03 5.75 -8.58
C GLN A 150 20.73 7.02 -8.09
N HIS A 151 19.98 8.07 -7.71
CA HIS A 151 20.54 9.31 -7.20
C HIS A 151 21.23 9.13 -5.84
N ALA A 152 20.69 8.31 -4.94
CA ALA A 152 21.36 7.99 -3.69
C ALA A 152 22.68 7.22 -3.94
N ALA A 153 22.71 6.32 -4.90
CA ALA A 153 23.93 5.61 -5.29
C ALA A 153 24.99 6.55 -5.92
N GLU A 154 24.55 7.50 -6.76
CA GLU A 154 25.42 8.53 -7.34
C GLU A 154 25.99 9.48 -6.28
N ASP A 155 25.16 9.89 -5.31
CA ASP A 155 25.59 10.76 -4.21
C ASP A 155 26.57 10.04 -3.27
N LEU A 156 26.35 8.76 -2.98
CA LEU A 156 27.30 7.91 -2.25
C LEU A 156 28.63 7.82 -2.98
N ARG A 157 28.59 7.54 -4.28
CA ARG A 157 29.81 7.46 -5.12
C ARG A 157 30.59 8.78 -5.10
N LYS A 158 29.93 9.92 -5.30
CA LYS A 158 30.51 11.26 -5.25
C LYS A 158 31.14 11.57 -3.88
N ASN A 159 30.48 11.15 -2.80
CA ASN A 159 30.98 11.35 -1.44
C ASN A 159 32.22 10.48 -1.15
N VAL A 160 32.24 9.23 -1.60
CA VAL A 160 33.38 8.34 -1.49
C VAL A 160 34.57 8.89 -2.29
N GLU A 161 34.32 9.36 -3.52
CA GLU A 161 35.34 9.94 -4.40
C GLU A 161 35.96 11.22 -3.80
N LYS A 162 35.13 12.10 -3.23
CA LYS A 162 35.59 13.31 -2.50
C LYS A 162 36.40 12.97 -1.24
N THR A 163 35.99 11.94 -0.51
CA THR A 163 36.68 11.53 0.71
C THR A 163 38.00 10.87 0.41
N SER A 164 38.08 10.06 -0.65
CA SER A 164 39.33 9.42 -1.10
C SER A 164 40.33 10.45 -1.64
N ALA A 165 39.85 11.45 -2.41
CA ALA A 165 40.70 12.54 -2.89
C ALA A 165 41.30 13.35 -1.74
N LYS A 166 40.49 13.70 -0.73
CA LYS A 166 40.98 14.40 0.48
C LYS A 166 41.98 13.57 1.28
N ALA A 167 41.79 12.24 1.36
CA ALA A 167 42.72 11.35 2.03
C ALA A 167 44.06 11.25 1.29
N MET A 168 44.01 11.20 -0.05
CA MET A 168 45.27 11.22 -0.88
C MET A 168 46.02 12.54 -0.77
N ASP A 169 45.31 13.67 -0.77
CA ASP A 169 45.95 14.99 -0.57
C ASP A 169 46.62 15.10 0.81
N ALA A 170 45.97 14.58 1.86
CA ALA A 170 46.55 14.57 3.20
C ALA A 170 47.82 13.69 3.33
N VAL A 171 47.89 12.60 2.57
CA VAL A 171 49.04 11.70 2.53
C VAL A 171 50.23 12.32 1.74
N ASN A 172 49.92 13.11 0.69
CA ASN A 172 50.97 13.77 -0.13
C ASN A 172 51.58 15.03 0.50
N LEU A 173 50.95 15.58 1.55
CA LEU A 173 51.40 16.79 2.25
C LEU A 173 52.21 16.48 3.54
N GLY A 174 52.40 15.23 3.90
CA GLY A 174 53.18 14.78 5.05
C GLY A 174 54.46 14.08 4.63
#